data_4331b28430f6b82e5b11194368a1055b
#
_entry.id   4331b28430f6b82e5b11194368a1055b
#
_cell.length_a   1.000
_cell.length_b   1.000
_cell.length_c   1.000
_cell.angle_alpha   90.00
_cell.angle_beta   90.00
_cell.angle_gamma   90.00
#
_symmetry.space_group_name_H-M   'P 1'
#
loop_
_entity.id
_entity.type
_entity.pdbx_description
1 polymer ?
#
loop_
_entity_poly.entity_id
_entity_poly.type
_entity_poly.pdbx_seq_one_letter_code
_entity_poly.pdbx_strand_id
1 'polypeptide(L)'
;MQYDAYRRSALKGLGAGLMAASLVAEQSAQAAVDATLAPAGARNLRDFGAALAAAPRRRDYKTVPMILETADFWDAAALNAVLAYKGGPKQSWDNTDLTGPWLNGMRNAMNSQIWSFHQPDFLCVSATHGLAHLALYDQPMWDKYQLAKLAGGNIAANTWIALPPAAAHNPADFQASDGAFSSKDNGITVLQRRGVVFLACHNAIWELAERLTAAGQNPDHLDLGALTAELTNHLIPDVVLTPGVVGTLVELQRVGFAYSR
;
A
#
# COMPACT_ATOMS: atom_id res chain seq x y z
N MET A 1 14.45 -17.19 -53.68
CA MET A 1 13.24 -16.74 -52.99
C MET A 1 12.78 -17.63 -51.83
N GLN A 2 13.60 -18.53 -51.29
CA GLN A 2 13.20 -19.48 -50.25
C GLN A 2 13.90 -19.22 -48.91
N TYR A 3 14.81 -18.27 -48.80
CA TYR A 3 15.58 -17.97 -47.59
C TYR A 3 14.96 -16.89 -46.70
N ASP A 4 14.01 -16.09 -47.23
CA ASP A 4 13.36 -14.99 -46.50
C ASP A 4 12.13 -15.43 -45.68
N ALA A 5 11.55 -16.58 -46.00
CA ALA A 5 10.37 -17.08 -45.27
C ALA A 5 10.74 -17.69 -43.88
N TYR A 6 11.95 -18.26 -43.75
CA TYR A 6 12.41 -18.87 -42.51
C TYR A 6 12.79 -17.84 -41.43
N ARG A 7 13.32 -16.69 -41.82
CA ARG A 7 13.66 -15.61 -40.87
C ARG A 7 12.44 -14.92 -40.26
N ARG A 8 11.34 -14.81 -41.00
CA ARG A 8 10.10 -14.18 -40.49
C ARG A 8 9.31 -15.06 -39.53
N SER A 9 9.40 -16.39 -39.67
CA SER A 9 8.77 -17.33 -38.74
C SER A 9 9.50 -17.46 -37.41
N ALA A 10 10.84 -17.38 -37.43
CA ALA A 10 11.65 -17.44 -36.21
C ALA A 10 11.46 -16.20 -35.30
N LEU A 11 11.31 -15.00 -35.90
CA LEU A 11 11.06 -13.75 -35.16
C LEU A 11 9.64 -13.66 -34.57
N LYS A 12 8.65 -14.28 -35.20
CA LYS A 12 7.28 -14.35 -34.67
C LYS A 12 7.16 -15.33 -33.51
N GLY A 13 7.94 -16.40 -33.48
CA GLY A 13 7.97 -17.37 -32.39
C GLY A 13 8.65 -16.83 -31.11
N LEU A 14 9.72 -16.04 -31.26
CA LEU A 14 10.43 -15.45 -30.12
C LEU A 14 9.63 -14.34 -29.42
N GLY A 15 8.87 -13.54 -30.18
CA GLY A 15 8.03 -12.48 -29.60
C GLY A 15 6.86 -13.04 -28.79
N ALA A 16 6.22 -14.13 -29.25
CA ALA A 16 5.10 -14.74 -28.52
C ALA A 16 5.55 -15.48 -27.26
N GLY A 17 6.74 -16.09 -27.27
CA GLY A 17 7.31 -16.78 -26.09
C GLY A 17 7.73 -15.80 -24.98
N LEU A 18 8.28 -14.65 -25.33
CA LEU A 18 8.67 -13.62 -24.36
C LEU A 18 7.45 -12.93 -23.72
N MET A 19 6.40 -12.67 -24.51
CA MET A 19 5.15 -12.10 -23.97
C MET A 19 4.41 -13.10 -23.06
N ALA A 20 4.37 -14.37 -23.40
CA ALA A 20 3.75 -15.40 -22.56
C ALA A 20 4.53 -15.61 -21.24
N ALA A 21 5.86 -15.57 -21.28
CA ALA A 21 6.69 -15.66 -20.08
C ALA A 21 6.53 -14.45 -19.16
N SER A 22 6.39 -13.24 -19.70
CA SER A 22 6.12 -12.03 -18.89
C SER A 22 4.73 -12.09 -18.25
N LEU A 23 3.71 -12.49 -18.99
CA LEU A 23 2.35 -12.63 -18.46
C LEU A 23 2.25 -13.69 -17.35
N VAL A 24 2.96 -14.82 -17.51
CA VAL A 24 3.00 -15.86 -16.48
C VAL A 24 3.77 -15.39 -15.24
N ALA A 25 4.85 -14.64 -15.42
CA ALA A 25 5.62 -14.05 -14.32
C ALA A 25 4.82 -12.98 -13.57
N GLU A 26 4.08 -12.11 -14.29
CA GLU A 26 3.19 -11.11 -13.70
C GLU A 26 2.02 -11.77 -12.96
N GLN A 27 1.39 -12.79 -13.52
CA GLN A 27 0.34 -13.56 -12.85
C GLN A 27 0.85 -14.31 -11.61
N SER A 28 2.06 -14.85 -11.67
CA SER A 28 2.68 -15.53 -10.53
C SER A 28 3.06 -14.54 -9.42
N ALA A 29 3.54 -13.36 -9.77
CA ALA A 29 3.82 -12.27 -8.83
C ALA A 29 2.53 -11.76 -8.19
N GLN A 30 1.47 -11.54 -8.98
CA GLN A 30 0.15 -11.15 -8.48
C GLN A 30 -0.45 -12.20 -7.55
N ALA A 31 -0.39 -13.48 -7.91
CA ALA A 31 -0.86 -14.57 -7.05
C ALA A 31 -0.06 -14.67 -5.72
N ALA A 32 1.22 -14.31 -5.73
CA ALA A 32 2.02 -14.25 -4.52
C ALA A 32 1.65 -13.04 -3.64
N VAL A 33 1.26 -11.91 -4.25
CA VAL A 33 0.75 -10.72 -3.55
C VAL A 33 -0.61 -11.00 -2.93
N ASP A 34 -1.48 -11.72 -3.62
CA ASP A 34 -2.85 -12.02 -3.19
C ASP A 34 -2.94 -13.10 -2.08
N ALA A 35 -1.86 -13.83 -1.83
CA ALA A 35 -1.84 -14.84 -0.78
C ALA A 35 -1.92 -14.21 0.61
N THR A 36 -3.01 -14.49 1.32
CA THR A 36 -3.19 -13.99 2.70
C THR A 36 -2.21 -14.62 3.68
N LEU A 37 -1.67 -13.81 4.58
CA LEU A 37 -0.88 -14.23 5.74
C LEU A 37 -1.71 -14.07 7.04
N ALA A 38 -3.02 -13.99 6.95
CA ALA A 38 -3.90 -13.93 8.10
C ALA A 38 -3.78 -15.22 8.94
N PRO A 39 -3.70 -15.12 10.27
CA PRO A 39 -3.47 -16.28 11.14
C PRO A 39 -4.64 -17.27 11.10
N ALA A 40 -4.36 -18.50 11.49
CA ALA A 40 -5.42 -19.49 11.72
C ALA A 40 -6.42 -18.95 12.76
N GLY A 41 -7.72 -19.11 12.51
CA GLY A 41 -8.78 -18.59 13.40
C GLY A 41 -9.22 -17.15 13.13
N ALA A 42 -8.51 -16.35 12.35
CA ALA A 42 -8.85 -14.97 11.99
C ALA A 42 -10.05 -14.89 11.03
N ARG A 43 -11.24 -15.27 11.46
CA ARG A 43 -12.44 -15.30 10.61
C ARG A 43 -12.93 -13.89 10.28
N ASN A 44 -13.11 -13.08 11.32
CA ASN A 44 -13.61 -11.71 11.16
C ASN A 44 -12.63 -10.83 10.37
N LEU A 45 -11.32 -11.02 10.57
CA LEU A 45 -10.31 -10.29 9.81
C LEU A 45 -10.30 -10.69 8.33
N ARG A 46 -10.52 -11.97 8.02
CA ARG A 46 -10.65 -12.44 6.62
C ARG A 46 -11.91 -11.91 5.95
N ASP A 47 -13.06 -11.99 6.64
CA ASP A 47 -14.33 -11.47 6.12
C ASP A 47 -14.24 -9.95 5.89
N PHE A 48 -13.62 -9.24 6.82
CA PHE A 48 -13.31 -7.82 6.68
C PHE A 48 -12.38 -7.56 5.48
N GLY A 49 -11.30 -8.33 5.33
CA GLY A 49 -10.37 -8.20 4.21
C GLY A 49 -11.07 -8.40 2.85
N ALA A 50 -11.95 -9.39 2.75
CA ALA A 50 -12.76 -9.62 1.56
C ALA A 50 -13.71 -8.45 1.26
N ALA A 51 -14.39 -7.92 2.29
CA ALA A 51 -15.25 -6.75 2.15
C ALA A 51 -14.45 -5.50 1.76
N LEU A 52 -13.26 -5.32 2.34
CA LEU A 52 -12.37 -4.22 2.02
C LEU A 52 -11.85 -4.31 0.58
N ALA A 53 -11.46 -5.48 0.11
CA ALA A 53 -11.02 -5.70 -1.27
C ALA A 53 -12.14 -5.45 -2.29
N ALA A 54 -13.39 -5.78 -1.96
CA ALA A 54 -14.56 -5.52 -2.80
C ALA A 54 -15.00 -4.06 -2.80
N ALA A 55 -14.57 -3.25 -1.84
CA ALA A 55 -14.94 -1.84 -1.76
C ALA A 55 -14.30 -1.04 -2.91
N PRO A 56 -15.04 -0.16 -3.61
CA PRO A 56 -14.50 0.60 -4.73
C PRO A 56 -13.30 1.48 -4.32
N ARG A 57 -12.30 1.50 -5.19
CA ARG A 57 -11.14 2.41 -5.11
C ARG A 57 -11.08 3.19 -6.41
N ARG A 58 -11.37 4.49 -6.36
CA ARG A 58 -11.28 5.33 -7.54
C ARG A 58 -9.84 5.80 -7.76
N ARG A 59 -9.28 5.56 -8.96
CA ARG A 59 -7.92 5.96 -9.35
C ARG A 59 -7.88 6.51 -10.78
N ASP A 60 -8.92 7.31 -11.14
CA ASP A 60 -9.10 7.91 -12.47
C ASP A 60 -9.43 9.40 -12.41
N TYR A 61 -9.06 10.06 -11.32
CA TYR A 61 -9.27 11.49 -11.14
C TYR A 61 -8.52 12.30 -12.20
N LYS A 62 -9.15 13.37 -12.70
CA LYS A 62 -8.49 14.36 -13.57
C LYS A 62 -8.06 15.59 -12.78
N THR A 63 -8.81 15.92 -11.78
CA THR A 63 -8.52 16.97 -10.80
C THR A 63 -9.21 16.64 -9.48
N VAL A 64 -8.66 17.11 -8.38
CA VAL A 64 -9.26 17.01 -7.05
C VAL A 64 -9.15 18.36 -6.34
N PRO A 65 -10.13 18.74 -5.51
CA PRO A 65 -10.06 19.97 -4.73
C PRO A 65 -9.11 19.82 -3.52
N MET A 66 -8.68 20.94 -2.94
CA MET A 66 -7.86 20.96 -1.73
C MET A 66 -8.60 20.36 -0.51
N ILE A 67 -9.87 20.69 -0.36
CA ILE A 67 -10.74 20.15 0.70
C ILE A 67 -11.77 19.24 0.06
N LEU A 68 -11.84 18.00 0.52
CA LEU A 68 -12.79 17.02 0.01
C LEU A 68 -14.12 17.14 0.76
N GLU A 69 -15.13 17.72 0.12
CA GLU A 69 -16.45 17.92 0.72
C GLU A 69 -17.39 16.74 0.48
N THR A 70 -17.14 15.93 -0.56
CA THR A 70 -18.03 14.83 -0.96
C THR A 70 -17.30 13.50 -1.01
N ALA A 71 -18.02 12.43 -0.70
CA ALA A 71 -17.51 11.06 -0.63
C ALA A 71 -16.94 10.51 -1.95
N ASP A 72 -17.19 11.19 -3.07
CA ASP A 72 -16.69 10.80 -4.39
C ASP A 72 -15.17 11.02 -4.56
N PHE A 73 -14.56 11.79 -3.66
CA PHE A 73 -13.15 12.15 -3.72
C PHE A 73 -12.23 11.33 -2.81
N TRP A 74 -12.78 10.36 -2.05
CA TRP A 74 -11.98 9.42 -1.26
C TRP A 74 -12.62 8.03 -1.25
N ASP A 75 -11.95 7.04 -0.68
CA ASP A 75 -12.44 5.66 -0.64
C ASP A 75 -13.46 5.46 0.49
N ALA A 76 -14.59 6.16 0.43
CA ALA A 76 -15.57 6.25 1.51
C ALA A 76 -16.11 4.88 1.94
N ALA A 77 -16.42 4.00 1.00
CA ALA A 77 -16.92 2.66 1.31
C ALA A 77 -15.88 1.82 2.08
N ALA A 78 -14.63 1.91 1.66
CA ALA A 78 -13.53 1.22 2.31
C ALA A 78 -13.23 1.78 3.71
N LEU A 79 -13.19 3.11 3.85
CA LEU A 79 -13.02 3.75 5.16
C LEU A 79 -14.17 3.40 6.11
N ASN A 80 -15.41 3.39 5.63
CA ASN A 80 -16.57 2.98 6.42
C ASN A 80 -16.45 1.51 6.89
N ALA A 81 -15.95 0.60 6.04
CA ALA A 81 -15.68 -0.79 6.45
C ALA A 81 -14.65 -0.85 7.59
N VAL A 82 -13.58 -0.05 7.52
CA VAL A 82 -12.57 0.05 8.60
C VAL A 82 -13.22 0.54 9.89
N LEU A 83 -13.98 1.63 9.85
CA LEU A 83 -14.65 2.21 11.01
C LEU A 83 -15.70 1.27 11.63
N ALA A 84 -16.36 0.48 10.80
CA ALA A 84 -17.38 -0.49 11.23
C ALA A 84 -16.82 -1.78 11.82
N TYR A 85 -15.50 -2.03 11.74
CA TYR A 85 -14.90 -3.28 12.21
C TYR A 85 -15.12 -3.53 13.71
N LYS A 86 -15.65 -4.71 14.04
CA LYS A 86 -15.95 -5.16 15.43
C LYS A 86 -15.47 -6.59 15.70
N GLY A 87 -14.64 -7.14 14.79
CA GLY A 87 -14.23 -8.54 14.86
C GLY A 87 -13.24 -8.87 15.97
N GLY A 88 -12.48 -7.87 16.46
CA GLY A 88 -11.47 -8.06 17.49
C GLY A 88 -10.92 -6.74 18.03
N PRO A 89 -9.87 -6.79 18.85
CA PRO A 89 -9.12 -5.59 19.24
C PRO A 89 -8.55 -4.89 18.01
N LYS A 90 -8.37 -3.58 18.09
CA LYS A 90 -7.94 -2.76 16.97
C LYS A 90 -7.05 -1.59 17.41
N GLN A 91 -6.07 -1.30 16.59
CA GLN A 91 -5.06 -0.28 16.85
C GLN A 91 -4.79 0.56 15.60
N SER A 92 -4.73 1.87 15.78
CA SER A 92 -4.27 2.82 14.77
C SER A 92 -2.88 3.32 15.11
N TRP A 93 -2.01 3.37 14.11
CA TRP A 93 -0.65 3.87 14.17
C TRP A 93 -0.55 5.18 13.41
N ASP A 94 -0.11 6.23 14.08
CA ASP A 94 0.13 7.56 13.51
C ASP A 94 1.54 7.64 12.93
N ASN A 95 1.67 7.34 11.64
CA ASN A 95 2.94 7.15 10.96
C ASN A 95 3.30 8.36 10.09
N THR A 96 4.34 9.10 10.49
CA THR A 96 4.80 10.33 9.84
C THR A 96 6.23 10.27 9.32
N ASP A 97 7.06 9.39 9.86
CA ASP A 97 8.49 9.29 9.53
C ASP A 97 8.76 8.10 8.62
N LEU A 98 9.22 8.41 7.39
CA LEU A 98 9.52 7.40 6.38
C LEU A 98 10.61 6.42 6.82
N THR A 99 11.62 6.92 7.52
CA THR A 99 12.81 6.16 7.94
C THR A 99 12.68 5.59 9.34
N GLY A 100 11.61 5.94 10.05
CA GLY A 100 11.32 5.46 11.38
C GLY A 100 10.95 3.98 11.43
N PRO A 101 10.82 3.40 12.62
CA PRO A 101 10.55 1.98 12.81
C PRO A 101 9.06 1.61 12.69
N TRP A 102 8.25 2.42 12.00
CA TRP A 102 6.80 2.31 11.95
C TRP A 102 6.29 0.94 11.48
N LEU A 103 6.83 0.40 10.36
CA LEU A 103 6.46 -0.94 9.89
C LEU A 103 6.87 -2.02 10.91
N ASN A 104 8.04 -1.85 11.52
CA ASN A 104 8.53 -2.76 12.55
C ASN A 104 7.65 -2.72 13.82
N GLY A 105 7.22 -1.52 14.23
CA GLY A 105 6.30 -1.34 15.34
C GLY A 105 4.96 -2.07 15.12
N MET A 106 4.33 -1.86 13.96
CA MET A 106 3.09 -2.55 13.58
C MET A 106 3.25 -4.06 13.52
N ARG A 107 4.36 -4.57 12.92
CA ARG A 107 4.66 -6.00 12.92
C ARG A 107 4.74 -6.57 14.34
N ASN A 108 5.46 -5.89 15.24
CA ASN A 108 5.61 -6.31 16.63
C ASN A 108 4.27 -6.33 17.37
N ALA A 109 3.44 -5.30 17.19
CA ALA A 109 2.11 -5.25 17.76
C ALA A 109 1.25 -6.43 17.28
N MET A 110 1.23 -6.70 15.97
CA MET A 110 0.51 -7.83 15.40
C MET A 110 1.02 -9.17 15.95
N ASN A 111 2.36 -9.36 16.02
CA ASN A 111 2.92 -10.59 16.56
C ASN A 111 2.48 -10.83 18.00
N SER A 112 2.55 -9.81 18.84
CA SER A 112 2.14 -9.91 20.25
C SER A 112 0.63 -10.15 20.39
N GLN A 113 -0.20 -9.41 19.65
CA GLN A 113 -1.65 -9.57 19.71
C GLN A 113 -2.09 -10.96 19.25
N ILE A 114 -1.55 -11.43 18.12
CA ILE A 114 -1.99 -12.68 17.53
C ILE A 114 -1.50 -13.89 18.33
N TRP A 115 -0.21 -13.96 18.66
CA TRP A 115 0.36 -15.17 19.25
C TRP A 115 0.47 -15.14 20.78
N SER A 116 0.77 -13.98 21.38
CA SER A 116 0.91 -13.89 22.84
C SER A 116 -0.42 -13.63 23.54
N PHE A 117 -1.26 -12.77 22.98
CA PHE A 117 -2.58 -12.44 23.55
C PHE A 117 -3.74 -13.23 22.93
N HIS A 118 -3.45 -14.11 21.96
CA HIS A 118 -4.43 -14.98 21.30
C HIS A 118 -5.61 -14.22 20.67
N GLN A 119 -5.30 -13.11 20.01
CA GLN A 119 -6.27 -12.25 19.32
C GLN A 119 -6.09 -12.36 17.78
N PRO A 120 -6.50 -13.47 17.14
CA PRO A 120 -6.25 -13.68 15.70
C PRO A 120 -6.97 -12.66 14.83
N ASP A 121 -8.06 -12.08 15.29
CA ASP A 121 -8.84 -11.06 14.59
C ASP A 121 -8.39 -9.62 14.93
N PHE A 122 -7.16 -9.44 15.45
CA PHE A 122 -6.60 -8.11 15.70
C PHE A 122 -6.45 -7.31 14.42
N LEU A 123 -7.06 -6.12 14.37
CA LEU A 123 -6.95 -5.20 13.24
C LEU A 123 -5.92 -4.10 13.54
N CYS A 124 -4.89 -4.01 12.71
CA CYS A 124 -3.91 -2.94 12.70
C CYS A 124 -4.17 -1.99 11.52
N VAL A 125 -4.17 -0.68 11.77
CA VAL A 125 -4.38 0.35 10.76
C VAL A 125 -3.23 1.35 10.81
N SER A 126 -2.62 1.64 9.67
CA SER A 126 -1.62 2.71 9.52
C SER A 126 -2.30 3.99 9.06
N ALA A 127 -2.31 5.00 9.90
CA ALA A 127 -2.67 6.37 9.55
C ALA A 127 -1.42 7.05 8.99
N THR A 128 -1.22 7.01 7.66
CA THR A 128 0.05 7.34 7.01
C THR A 128 0.00 8.76 6.44
N HIS A 129 0.88 9.63 6.92
CA HIS A 129 1.03 11.00 6.43
C HIS A 129 2.46 11.52 6.60
N GLY A 130 2.71 12.81 6.41
CA GLY A 130 4.08 13.36 6.44
C GLY A 130 4.99 12.65 5.43
N LEU A 131 6.25 12.43 5.79
CA LEU A 131 7.20 11.75 4.91
C LEU A 131 6.91 10.26 4.73
N ALA A 132 6.31 9.59 5.71
CA ALA A 132 5.92 8.18 5.58
C ALA A 132 4.95 7.95 4.41
N HIS A 133 4.18 8.99 4.02
CA HIS A 133 3.26 8.92 2.90
C HIS A 133 3.95 8.64 1.55
N LEU A 134 5.24 8.99 1.40
CA LEU A 134 6.01 8.69 0.19
C LEU A 134 6.09 7.20 -0.11
N ALA A 135 6.05 6.35 0.92
CA ALA A 135 6.05 4.89 0.76
C ALA A 135 4.76 4.33 0.13
N LEU A 136 3.69 5.13 0.06
CA LEU A 136 2.40 4.71 -0.51
C LEU A 136 2.28 4.97 -2.02
N TYR A 137 3.33 5.49 -2.68
CA TYR A 137 3.35 5.69 -4.13
C TYR A 137 4.10 4.58 -4.84
N ASP A 138 3.68 4.29 -6.08
CA ASP A 138 4.39 3.38 -6.97
C ASP A 138 5.76 3.95 -7.42
N GLN A 139 6.62 3.09 -7.98
CA GLN A 139 7.94 3.52 -8.45
C GLN A 139 7.88 4.54 -9.58
N PRO A 140 6.95 4.49 -10.55
CA PRO A 140 6.80 5.54 -11.57
C PRO A 140 6.65 6.95 -10.98
N MET A 141 5.93 7.12 -9.86
CA MET A 141 5.83 8.42 -9.20
C MET A 141 7.14 8.83 -8.52
N TRP A 142 7.84 7.87 -7.91
CA TRP A 142 9.16 8.12 -7.34
C TRP A 142 10.15 8.62 -8.39
N ASP A 143 10.14 8.01 -9.57
CA ASP A 143 11.04 8.38 -10.67
C ASP A 143 10.64 9.73 -11.28
N LYS A 144 9.37 9.89 -11.65
CA LYS A 144 8.86 11.10 -12.33
C LYS A 144 9.06 12.36 -11.49
N TYR A 145 8.70 12.30 -10.21
CA TYR A 145 8.74 13.45 -9.31
C TYR A 145 10.00 13.49 -8.44
N GLN A 146 10.96 12.60 -8.69
CA GLN A 146 12.22 12.52 -7.96
C GLN A 146 12.02 12.49 -6.43
N LEU A 147 11.06 11.68 -5.96
CA LEU A 147 10.67 11.62 -4.55
C LEU A 147 11.82 11.20 -3.63
N ALA A 148 12.82 10.51 -4.17
CA ALA A 148 14.08 10.22 -3.48
C ALA A 148 14.73 11.46 -2.86
N LYS A 149 14.64 12.64 -3.49
CA LYS A 149 15.18 13.90 -2.97
C LYS A 149 14.43 14.36 -1.70
N LEU A 150 13.15 14.04 -1.58
CA LEU A 150 12.33 14.39 -0.42
C LEU A 150 12.44 13.35 0.69
N ALA A 151 12.70 12.08 0.34
CA ALA A 151 12.82 10.98 1.28
C ALA A 151 14.02 11.12 2.23
N GLY A 152 15.02 11.90 1.83
CA GLY A 152 16.25 12.11 2.60
C GLY A 152 17.24 10.95 2.49
N GLY A 153 18.52 11.22 2.62
CA GLY A 153 19.57 10.20 2.64
C GLY A 153 19.77 9.49 1.30
N ASN A 154 20.21 8.24 1.36
CA ASN A 154 20.57 7.42 0.21
C ASN A 154 19.39 6.54 -0.30
N ILE A 155 18.16 7.00 -0.18
CA ILE A 155 16.96 6.25 -0.58
C ILE A 155 16.68 6.58 -2.05
N ALA A 156 17.11 5.70 -2.96
CA ALA A 156 16.95 5.90 -4.40
C ALA A 156 15.61 5.40 -4.96
N ALA A 157 14.92 4.51 -4.25
CA ALA A 157 13.69 3.86 -4.72
C ALA A 157 12.76 3.52 -3.55
N ASN A 158 11.48 3.29 -3.85
CA ASN A 158 10.53 2.82 -2.85
C ASN A 158 10.77 1.34 -2.50
N THR A 159 11.62 1.09 -1.51
CA THR A 159 11.93 -0.26 -1.04
C THR A 159 10.88 -0.82 -0.08
N TRP A 160 9.96 0.02 0.46
CA TRP A 160 8.92 -0.40 1.40
C TRP A 160 7.82 -1.25 0.76
N ILE A 161 7.68 -1.19 -0.57
CA ILE A 161 6.72 -1.98 -1.35
C ILE A 161 7.37 -3.18 -2.05
N ALA A 162 8.64 -3.46 -1.78
CA ALA A 162 9.32 -4.60 -2.35
C ALA A 162 8.59 -5.89 -2.02
N LEU A 163 8.44 -6.76 -3.02
CA LEU A 163 7.91 -8.10 -2.83
C LEU A 163 9.05 -9.01 -2.36
N PRO A 164 8.92 -9.61 -1.18
CA PRO A 164 9.89 -10.58 -0.74
C PRO A 164 9.83 -11.85 -1.58
N PRO A 165 10.91 -12.66 -1.63
CA PRO A 165 10.91 -13.95 -2.33
C PRO A 165 9.75 -14.81 -1.83
N ALA A 166 8.99 -15.41 -2.76
CA ALA A 166 7.79 -16.20 -2.45
C ALA A 166 8.04 -17.39 -1.51
N ALA A 167 9.28 -17.89 -1.45
CA ALA A 167 9.67 -18.99 -0.58
C ALA A 167 9.74 -18.64 0.92
N ALA A 168 9.74 -17.35 1.27
CA ALA A 168 9.89 -16.89 2.65
C ALA A 168 8.58 -16.86 3.46
N HIS A 169 7.44 -17.26 2.88
CA HIS A 169 6.13 -16.94 3.47
C HIS A 169 5.26 -18.19 3.71
N ASN A 170 5.71 -19.08 4.54
CA ASN A 170 4.83 -20.12 5.09
C ASN A 170 4.12 -19.54 6.35
N PRO A 171 2.82 -19.24 6.30
CA PRO A 171 2.10 -18.69 7.46
C PRO A 171 2.02 -19.67 8.64
N ALA A 172 2.33 -20.95 8.44
CA ALA A 172 2.41 -21.94 9.52
C ALA A 172 3.72 -21.85 10.30
N ASP A 173 4.77 -21.29 9.71
CA ASP A 173 6.08 -21.12 10.34
C ASP A 173 6.28 -19.70 10.86
N PHE A 174 5.54 -19.35 11.89
CA PHE A 174 5.60 -18.02 12.49
C PHE A 174 6.87 -17.78 13.33
N GLN A 175 7.69 -18.80 13.57
CA GLN A 175 8.95 -18.70 14.30
C GLN A 175 10.17 -18.55 13.36
N ALA A 176 9.97 -18.60 12.04
CA ALA A 176 11.07 -18.43 11.09
C ALA A 176 11.71 -17.04 11.25
N SER A 177 13.01 -17.02 11.56
CA SER A 177 13.76 -15.77 11.84
C SER A 177 13.99 -14.90 10.59
N ASP A 178 13.69 -15.42 9.41
CA ASP A 178 13.78 -14.78 8.09
C ASP A 178 12.42 -14.76 7.34
N GLY A 179 11.35 -15.24 7.99
CA GLY A 179 10.02 -15.32 7.41
C GLY A 179 9.21 -14.04 7.51
N ALA A 180 7.98 -14.10 7.02
CA ALA A 180 7.02 -12.98 6.91
C ALA A 180 6.67 -12.29 8.24
N PHE A 181 6.96 -12.92 9.37
CA PHE A 181 6.69 -12.39 10.70
C PHE A 181 7.95 -11.86 11.40
N SER A 182 9.10 -11.98 10.74
CA SER A 182 10.40 -11.53 11.24
C SER A 182 10.71 -10.08 10.86
N SER A 183 11.80 -9.54 11.46
CA SER A 183 12.30 -8.20 11.08
C SER A 183 12.97 -8.15 9.70
N LYS A 184 13.17 -9.30 9.06
CA LYS A 184 13.79 -9.41 7.74
C LYS A 184 12.80 -9.12 6.61
N ASP A 185 11.50 -9.26 6.89
CA ASP A 185 10.44 -9.04 5.92
C ASP A 185 9.41 -8.05 6.46
N ASN A 186 9.77 -6.79 6.40
CA ASN A 186 9.06 -5.71 7.06
C ASN A 186 8.54 -4.68 6.04
N GLY A 187 8.01 -5.17 4.91
CA GLY A 187 7.43 -4.35 3.84
C GLY A 187 5.95 -4.07 4.03
N ILE A 188 5.45 -3.02 3.35
CA ILE A 188 4.02 -2.70 3.30
C ILE A 188 3.23 -3.87 2.72
N THR A 189 3.67 -4.44 1.63
CA THR A 189 3.02 -5.57 0.95
C THR A 189 2.85 -6.79 1.86
N VAL A 190 3.83 -7.10 2.70
CA VAL A 190 3.72 -8.20 3.67
C VAL A 190 2.70 -7.87 4.76
N LEU A 191 2.73 -6.65 5.28
CA LEU A 191 1.79 -6.21 6.30
C LEU A 191 0.35 -6.16 5.76
N GLN A 192 0.13 -5.74 4.50
CA GLN A 192 -1.18 -5.82 3.84
C GLN A 192 -1.69 -7.27 3.78
N ARG A 193 -0.84 -8.21 3.38
CA ARG A 193 -1.18 -9.65 3.36
C ARG A 193 -1.50 -10.21 4.74
N ARG A 194 -0.99 -9.59 5.81
CA ARG A 194 -1.32 -9.90 7.20
C ARG A 194 -2.60 -9.23 7.70
N GLY A 195 -3.23 -8.38 6.87
CA GLY A 195 -4.47 -7.66 7.18
C GLY A 195 -4.28 -6.24 7.71
N VAL A 196 -3.07 -5.67 7.62
CA VAL A 196 -2.87 -4.25 7.94
C VAL A 196 -3.51 -3.39 6.85
N VAL A 197 -4.30 -2.40 7.26
CA VAL A 197 -4.86 -1.40 6.36
C VAL A 197 -3.99 -0.14 6.38
N PHE A 198 -3.53 0.30 5.22
CA PHE A 198 -2.81 1.57 5.07
C PHE A 198 -3.77 2.66 4.60
N LEU A 199 -3.91 3.70 5.40
CA LEU A 199 -4.70 4.89 5.08
C LEU A 199 -3.78 5.95 4.49
N ALA A 200 -4.11 6.45 3.30
CA ALA A 200 -3.46 7.60 2.67
C ALA A 200 -4.19 8.90 3.05
N CYS A 201 -3.42 9.95 3.24
CA CYS A 201 -3.89 11.27 3.63
C CYS A 201 -4.00 12.19 2.40
N HIS A 202 -5.21 12.59 2.01
CA HIS A 202 -5.38 13.56 0.92
C HIS A 202 -4.63 14.88 1.18
N ASN A 203 -4.66 15.39 2.42
CA ASN A 203 -3.92 16.63 2.74
C ASN A 203 -2.41 16.46 2.50
N ALA A 204 -1.83 15.31 2.84
CA ALA A 204 -0.42 15.04 2.56
C ALA A 204 -0.11 14.94 1.05
N ILE A 205 -1.07 14.45 0.24
CA ILE A 205 -0.94 14.44 -1.22
C ILE A 205 -0.96 15.87 -1.77
N TRP A 206 -1.90 16.70 -1.29
CA TRP A 206 -1.99 18.09 -1.68
C TRP A 206 -0.72 18.88 -1.32
N GLU A 207 -0.27 18.78 -0.08
CA GLU A 207 0.96 19.41 0.40
C GLU A 207 2.21 18.92 -0.37
N LEU A 208 2.24 17.64 -0.77
CA LEU A 208 3.28 17.12 -1.65
C LEU A 208 3.23 17.79 -3.03
N ALA A 209 2.06 17.93 -3.62
CA ALA A 209 1.88 18.62 -4.92
C ALA A 209 2.37 20.07 -4.86
N GLU A 210 2.06 20.80 -3.78
CA GLU A 210 2.57 22.16 -3.53
C GLU A 210 4.11 22.16 -3.45
N ARG A 211 4.70 21.23 -2.70
CA ARG A 211 6.16 21.12 -2.55
C ARG A 211 6.87 20.78 -3.86
N LEU A 212 6.32 19.86 -4.65
CA LEU A 212 6.87 19.49 -5.96
C LEU A 212 6.80 20.66 -6.93
N THR A 213 5.72 21.39 -6.94
CA THR A 213 5.56 22.60 -7.77
C THR A 213 6.58 23.67 -7.37
N ALA A 214 6.70 23.97 -6.08
CA ALA A 214 7.64 24.96 -5.58
C ALA A 214 9.12 24.57 -5.83
N ALA A 215 9.42 23.26 -5.83
CA ALA A 215 10.77 22.74 -6.10
C ALA A 215 11.09 22.62 -7.61
N GLY A 216 10.16 22.96 -8.50
CA GLY A 216 10.33 22.76 -9.96
C GLY A 216 10.37 21.29 -10.37
N GLN A 217 9.79 20.40 -9.56
CA GLN A 217 9.73 18.94 -9.78
C GLN A 217 8.38 18.51 -10.37
N ASN A 218 7.69 19.38 -11.11
CA ASN A 218 6.45 19.12 -11.81
C ASN A 218 6.71 19.21 -13.34
N PRO A 219 7.24 18.13 -13.95
CA PRO A 219 7.72 18.18 -15.34
C PRO A 219 6.63 18.45 -16.36
N ASP A 220 5.39 18.05 -16.09
CA ASP A 220 4.24 18.24 -16.98
C ASP A 220 3.52 19.57 -16.74
N HIS A 221 4.01 20.41 -15.83
CA HIS A 221 3.43 21.71 -15.48
C HIS A 221 1.94 21.64 -15.15
N LEU A 222 1.52 20.57 -14.48
CA LEU A 222 0.15 20.39 -14.02
C LEU A 222 -0.21 21.45 -12.97
N ASP A 223 -1.47 21.89 -12.96
CA ASP A 223 -1.98 22.65 -11.82
C ASP A 223 -2.07 21.79 -10.56
N LEU A 224 -2.27 22.38 -9.39
CA LEU A 224 -2.26 21.65 -8.12
C LEU A 224 -3.34 20.58 -8.05
N GLY A 225 -4.53 20.84 -8.58
CA GLY A 225 -5.61 19.88 -8.58
C GLY A 225 -5.31 18.67 -9.47
N ALA A 226 -4.74 18.90 -10.66
CA ALA A 226 -4.35 17.84 -11.59
C ALA A 226 -3.15 17.06 -11.07
N LEU A 227 -2.15 17.72 -10.49
CA LEU A 227 -0.98 17.04 -9.90
C LEU A 227 -1.39 16.18 -8.70
N THR A 228 -2.26 16.69 -7.83
CA THR A 228 -2.81 15.92 -6.71
C THR A 228 -3.63 14.72 -7.20
N ALA A 229 -4.40 14.88 -8.28
CA ALA A 229 -5.14 13.79 -8.91
C ALA A 229 -4.19 12.70 -9.44
N GLU A 230 -3.13 13.08 -10.13
CA GLU A 230 -2.13 12.12 -10.62
C GLU A 230 -1.49 11.34 -9.47
N LEU A 231 -1.01 12.03 -8.43
CA LEU A 231 -0.45 11.37 -7.25
C LEU A 231 -1.46 10.44 -6.59
N THR A 232 -2.74 10.85 -6.49
CA THR A 232 -3.81 10.02 -5.93
C THR A 232 -4.03 8.74 -6.76
N ASN A 233 -4.02 8.86 -8.08
CA ASN A 233 -4.23 7.74 -9.00
C ASN A 233 -3.09 6.70 -8.94
N HIS A 234 -1.92 7.09 -8.46
CA HIS A 234 -0.72 6.27 -8.34
C HIS A 234 -0.42 5.82 -6.89
N LEU A 235 -1.43 5.86 -6.02
CA LEU A 235 -1.33 5.12 -4.75
C LEU A 235 -1.23 3.62 -5.02
N ILE A 236 -0.35 2.95 -4.30
CA ILE A 236 -0.17 1.49 -4.43
C ILE A 236 -1.48 0.73 -4.13
N PRO A 237 -1.64 -0.50 -4.64
CA PRO A 237 -2.84 -1.30 -4.41
C PRO A 237 -3.20 -1.43 -2.93
N ASP A 238 -4.50 -1.57 -2.66
CA ASP A 238 -5.12 -1.80 -1.34
C ASP A 238 -4.98 -0.67 -0.32
N VAL A 239 -4.32 0.43 -0.67
CA VAL A 239 -4.33 1.65 0.15
C VAL A 239 -5.71 2.28 0.12
N VAL A 240 -6.17 2.76 1.28
CA VAL A 240 -7.46 3.46 1.43
C VAL A 240 -7.21 4.97 1.51
N LEU A 241 -7.64 5.71 0.50
CA LEU A 241 -7.60 7.17 0.52
C LEU A 241 -8.63 7.74 1.51
N THR A 242 -8.18 8.63 2.38
CA THR A 242 -9.03 9.35 3.34
C THR A 242 -9.03 10.86 3.04
N PRO A 243 -10.05 11.61 3.47
CA PRO A 243 -10.07 13.06 3.29
C PRO A 243 -8.95 13.78 4.05
N GLY A 244 -8.46 13.16 5.13
CA GLY A 244 -7.34 13.65 5.92
C GLY A 244 -7.09 12.71 7.08
N VAL A 245 -5.90 12.11 7.13
CA VAL A 245 -5.57 11.08 8.13
C VAL A 245 -5.66 11.59 9.56
N VAL A 246 -5.20 12.82 9.82
CA VAL A 246 -5.24 13.40 11.17
C VAL A 246 -6.68 13.52 11.70
N GLY A 247 -7.62 13.97 10.84
CA GLY A 247 -9.05 13.96 11.17
C GLY A 247 -9.61 12.55 11.28
N THR A 248 -9.17 11.63 10.42
CA THR A 248 -9.60 10.22 10.44
C THR A 248 -9.15 9.51 11.71
N LEU A 249 -8.01 9.86 12.31
CA LEU A 249 -7.59 9.33 13.62
C LEU A 249 -8.62 9.58 14.72
N VAL A 250 -9.29 10.74 14.70
CA VAL A 250 -10.38 11.04 15.64
C VAL A 250 -11.53 10.04 15.47
N GLU A 251 -11.93 9.77 14.23
CA GLU A 251 -13.02 8.81 13.95
C GLU A 251 -12.62 7.38 14.30
N LEU A 252 -11.38 6.98 14.05
CA LEU A 252 -10.86 5.68 14.48
C LEU A 252 -10.92 5.52 16.01
N GLN A 253 -10.48 6.53 16.76
CA GLN A 253 -10.55 6.50 18.22
C GLN A 253 -12.00 6.45 18.74
N ARG A 254 -12.91 7.22 18.11
CA ARG A 254 -14.34 7.20 18.47
C ARG A 254 -14.98 5.83 18.35
N VAL A 255 -14.53 5.01 17.39
CA VAL A 255 -15.03 3.65 17.23
C VAL A 255 -14.16 2.60 17.94
N GLY A 256 -13.23 3.01 18.80
CA GLY A 256 -12.52 2.16 19.75
C GLY A 256 -11.17 1.63 19.26
N PHE A 257 -10.51 2.28 18.29
CA PHE A 257 -9.10 2.00 18.01
C PHE A 257 -8.21 2.56 19.12
N ALA A 258 -7.30 1.73 19.63
CA ALA A 258 -6.20 2.21 20.47
C ALA A 258 -5.21 3.00 19.60
N TYR A 259 -4.73 4.14 20.09
CA TYR A 259 -3.78 4.98 19.40
C TYR A 259 -2.33 4.60 19.73
N SER A 260 -1.47 4.59 18.71
CA SER A 260 -0.01 4.45 18.83
C SER A 260 0.71 5.38 17.84
N ARG A 261 1.95 5.68 18.18
CA ARG A 261 2.83 6.51 17.35
C ARG A 261 4.25 5.96 17.34
#